data_85e9a9982f5a265d25f26c6dc30c46bf
#
_entry.id   85e9a9982f5a265d25f26c6dc30c46bf
#
_cell.length_a   1.000
_cell.length_b   1.000
_cell.length_c   1.000
_cell.angle_alpha   90.00
_cell.angle_beta   90.00
_cell.angle_gamma   90.00
#
_symmetry.space_group_name_H-M   'P 1'
#
loop_
_entity.id
_entity.type
_entity.pdbx_description
1 polymer ?
#
loop_
_entity_poly.entity_id
_entity_poly.type
_entity_poly.pdbx_seq_one_letter_code
_entity_poly.pdbx_strand_id
1 'polypeptide(L)'
;MNTLSRIAAGIVIAALSYSSARAAEITLTLHHFLSSKAPTHTKFLTPWARKIEADSNGRIEIKIFPSMSMGGKPPELYRQVRDGVADIVWTLPGYTPGVFPRSEAFELPTVHRGNAEATNLAIQENFSLIAKDFKDVHPILIHVHAGNALHTVSKSILSVADVKGLKFRTPSRTGAWMIQAWGAEPVGMPIPALPQALSKGNIDGALVPFEMVAPLKLQQLTKYSVEGADKSRFGTAIFMFAMNKDRYNSLPADLQKVIDNNSGANWAGPIGKVWDANEELGKQLQAKSKGGEVIALDAKAKTDFDSIGQLVVDKWIVEANKFSIDGAALVKAARASIDKYSK
;
A
#
# COMPACT_ATOMS: atom_id res chain seq x y z
N MET A 1 0.62 -27.76 86.50
CA MET A 1 0.22 -28.60 85.33
C MET A 1 0.33 -27.68 84.08
N ASN A 2 1.42 -27.92 83.34
CA ASN A 2 1.82 -27.02 82.23
C ASN A 2 1.36 -27.59 80.90
N THR A 3 0.62 -26.87 80.13
CA THR A 3 0.26 -27.17 78.75
C THR A 3 0.99 -26.18 77.81
N LEU A 4 2.03 -26.65 77.14
CA LEU A 4 2.78 -25.98 76.13
C LEU A 4 2.00 -26.04 74.80
N SER A 5 1.51 -24.88 74.32
CA SER A 5 0.98 -24.76 72.95
C SER A 5 2.13 -24.55 71.95
N ARG A 6 2.30 -25.48 71.02
CA ARG A 6 3.23 -25.36 69.88
C ARG A 6 2.52 -24.61 68.76
N ILE A 7 2.97 -23.40 68.47
CA ILE A 7 2.60 -22.64 67.29
C ILE A 7 3.52 -23.06 66.14
N ALA A 8 2.98 -23.79 65.18
CA ALA A 8 3.69 -24.11 63.93
C ALA A 8 3.50 -22.92 62.96
N ALA A 9 4.57 -22.15 62.75
CA ALA A 9 4.62 -21.08 61.73
C ALA A 9 4.85 -21.71 60.35
N GLY A 10 3.78 -21.80 59.53
CA GLY A 10 3.89 -22.20 58.14
C GLY A 10 4.44 -21.06 57.28
N ILE A 11 5.67 -21.19 56.79
CA ILE A 11 6.26 -20.28 55.82
C ILE A 11 5.70 -20.66 54.47
N VAL A 12 4.75 -19.83 53.94
CA VAL A 12 4.28 -19.89 52.52
C VAL A 12 5.32 -19.17 51.69
N ILE A 13 6.19 -19.91 51.03
CA ILE A 13 7.11 -19.36 50.01
C ILE A 13 6.24 -19.13 48.74
N ALA A 14 5.80 -17.90 48.56
CA ALA A 14 5.24 -17.44 47.29
C ALA A 14 6.39 -17.37 46.26
N ALA A 15 6.45 -18.40 45.41
CA ALA A 15 7.33 -18.38 44.25
C ALA A 15 6.85 -17.26 43.28
N LEU A 16 7.39 -16.07 43.44
CA LEU A 16 7.28 -15.02 42.45
C LEU A 16 8.03 -15.48 41.20
N SER A 17 7.26 -15.99 40.24
CA SER A 17 7.76 -16.24 38.88
C SER A 17 8.12 -14.89 38.26
N TYR A 18 9.36 -14.48 38.44
CA TYR A 18 9.93 -13.40 37.64
C TYR A 18 9.97 -13.88 36.20
N SER A 19 8.95 -13.51 35.40
CA SER A 19 9.12 -13.49 33.96
C SER A 19 10.20 -12.47 33.64
N SER A 20 11.45 -12.91 33.63
CA SER A 20 12.54 -12.10 33.09
C SER A 20 12.16 -11.78 31.67
N ALA A 21 11.93 -10.50 31.35
CA ALA A 21 11.79 -10.04 29.99
C ALA A 21 13.07 -10.47 29.26
N ARG A 22 12.97 -11.56 28.50
CA ARG A 22 14.08 -12.07 27.69
C ARG A 22 14.30 -11.04 26.59
N ALA A 23 15.51 -10.50 26.48
CA ALA A 23 15.87 -9.65 25.35
C ALA A 23 15.56 -10.43 24.05
N ALA A 24 15.05 -9.73 23.03
CA ALA A 24 14.77 -10.35 21.76
C ALA A 24 16.05 -10.99 21.19
N GLU A 25 15.92 -12.20 20.67
CA GLU A 25 17.03 -12.92 20.02
C GLU A 25 17.43 -12.25 18.72
N ILE A 26 16.44 -11.70 18.01
CA ILE A 26 16.57 -11.09 16.70
C ILE A 26 15.83 -9.75 16.71
N THR A 27 16.55 -8.69 16.35
CA THR A 27 15.92 -7.39 16.03
C THR A 27 15.91 -7.20 14.53
N LEU A 28 14.73 -6.85 13.96
CA LEU A 28 14.54 -6.52 12.56
C LEU A 28 14.15 -5.05 12.40
N THR A 29 14.74 -4.39 11.43
CA THR A 29 14.40 -3.02 11.02
C THR A 29 13.32 -3.04 9.95
N LEU A 30 12.24 -2.21 10.11
CA LEU A 30 11.19 -2.01 9.12
C LEU A 30 11.19 -0.54 8.71
N HIS A 31 11.50 -0.25 7.46
CA HIS A 31 11.64 1.10 6.94
C HIS A 31 10.55 1.44 5.93
N HIS A 32 9.97 2.65 6.05
CA HIS A 32 8.95 3.13 5.11
C HIS A 32 8.94 4.67 5.00
N PHE A 33 8.27 5.19 3.96
CA PHE A 33 8.30 6.62 3.60
C PHE A 33 7.16 7.46 4.18
N LEU A 34 6.10 6.86 4.73
CA LEU A 34 4.98 7.60 5.31
C LEU A 34 5.25 8.00 6.76
N SER A 35 4.51 9.01 7.25
CA SER A 35 4.61 9.42 8.65
C SER A 35 4.07 8.35 9.60
N SER A 36 4.50 8.40 10.87
CA SER A 36 4.00 7.51 11.93
C SER A 36 2.51 7.69 12.25
N LYS A 37 1.86 8.73 11.72
CA LYS A 37 0.41 8.98 11.86
C LYS A 37 -0.42 8.42 10.71
N ALA A 38 0.21 7.97 9.62
CA ALA A 38 -0.49 7.42 8.47
C ALA A 38 -1.19 6.09 8.82
N PRO A 39 -2.36 5.81 8.20
CA PRO A 39 -3.08 4.53 8.39
C PRO A 39 -2.19 3.31 8.12
N THR A 40 -1.33 3.36 7.11
CA THR A 40 -0.32 2.32 6.84
C THR A 40 0.51 1.99 8.08
N HIS A 41 1.04 3.00 8.78
CA HIS A 41 1.86 2.78 9.96
C HIS A 41 1.01 2.26 11.12
N THR A 42 -0.12 2.93 11.41
CA THR A 42 -0.89 2.69 12.64
C THR A 42 -1.83 1.48 12.55
N LYS A 43 -2.35 1.18 11.35
CA LYS A 43 -3.38 0.15 11.16
C LYS A 43 -2.88 -1.08 10.40
N PHE A 44 -1.66 -1.04 9.85
CA PHE A 44 -1.05 -2.16 9.16
C PHE A 44 0.32 -2.53 9.76
N LEU A 45 1.36 -1.70 9.57
CA LEU A 45 2.74 -2.09 9.88
C LEU A 45 2.94 -2.32 11.39
N THR A 46 2.38 -1.47 12.25
CA THR A 46 2.47 -1.65 13.72
C THR A 46 1.71 -2.89 14.19
N PRO A 47 0.43 -3.14 13.80
CA PRO A 47 -0.25 -4.39 14.15
C PRO A 47 0.46 -5.64 13.64
N TRP A 48 1.00 -5.61 12.41
CA TRP A 48 1.79 -6.71 11.87
C TRP A 48 3.05 -6.97 12.70
N ALA A 49 3.82 -5.93 13.03
CA ALA A 49 5.02 -6.05 13.85
C ALA A 49 4.71 -6.66 15.22
N ARG A 50 3.65 -6.18 15.89
CA ARG A 50 3.20 -6.72 17.18
C ARG A 50 2.79 -8.19 17.10
N LYS A 51 2.17 -8.56 15.98
CA LYS A 51 1.80 -9.97 15.78
C LYS A 51 3.04 -10.85 15.59
N ILE A 52 4.04 -10.42 14.85
CA ILE A 52 5.33 -11.13 14.73
C ILE A 52 5.99 -11.28 16.10
N GLU A 53 6.05 -10.20 16.89
CA GLU A 53 6.60 -10.22 18.23
C GLU A 53 5.87 -11.23 19.13
N ALA A 54 4.53 -11.26 19.09
CA ALA A 54 3.71 -12.18 19.86
C ALA A 54 3.87 -13.65 19.39
N ASP A 55 3.76 -13.90 18.08
CA ASP A 55 3.83 -15.25 17.51
C ASP A 55 5.24 -15.87 17.64
N SER A 56 6.28 -15.04 17.75
CA SER A 56 7.65 -15.48 18.03
C SER A 56 7.95 -15.67 19.54
N ASN A 57 6.95 -15.47 20.41
CA ASN A 57 7.14 -15.46 21.87
C ASN A 57 8.21 -14.43 22.32
N GLY A 58 8.26 -13.27 21.67
CA GLY A 58 9.20 -12.19 21.95
C GLY A 58 10.63 -12.45 21.45
N ARG A 59 10.86 -13.50 20.66
CA ARG A 59 12.19 -13.79 20.10
C ARG A 59 12.55 -12.86 18.93
N ILE A 60 11.55 -12.31 18.23
CA ILE A 60 11.73 -11.25 17.23
C ILE A 60 11.21 -9.94 17.80
N GLU A 61 12.01 -8.88 17.71
CA GLU A 61 11.62 -7.48 17.91
C GLU A 61 11.63 -6.78 16.56
N ILE A 62 10.61 -5.96 16.25
CA ILE A 62 10.58 -5.17 15.00
C ILE A 62 10.62 -3.68 15.32
N LYS A 63 11.70 -3.01 14.89
CA LYS A 63 11.86 -1.56 15.02
C LYS A 63 11.41 -0.87 13.73
N ILE A 64 10.31 -0.09 13.82
CA ILE A 64 9.75 0.60 12.67
C ILE A 64 10.35 2.00 12.53
N PHE A 65 10.85 2.32 11.34
CA PHE A 65 11.47 3.58 10.96
C PHE A 65 10.59 4.30 9.92
N PRO A 66 9.68 5.21 10.34
CA PRO A 66 8.81 5.96 9.43
C PRO A 66 9.54 7.15 8.78
N SER A 67 8.89 7.77 7.77
CA SER A 67 9.31 9.03 7.16
C SER A 67 10.76 9.03 6.63
N MET A 68 11.23 7.90 6.12
CA MET A 68 12.62 7.74 5.65
C MET A 68 13.67 7.99 6.75
N SER A 69 13.36 7.69 8.02
CA SER A 69 14.25 8.01 9.15
C SER A 69 15.57 7.21 9.20
N MET A 70 15.69 6.13 8.41
CA MET A 70 16.99 5.47 8.16
C MET A 70 17.78 6.12 7.01
N GLY A 71 17.27 7.22 6.43
CA GLY A 71 17.91 7.94 5.32
C GLY A 71 17.48 7.48 3.94
N GLY A 72 17.92 8.23 2.93
CA GLY A 72 17.57 8.01 1.53
C GLY A 72 16.24 8.66 1.12
N LYS A 73 15.75 8.28 -0.06
CA LYS A 73 14.49 8.74 -0.66
C LYS A 73 13.57 7.55 -0.94
N PRO A 74 12.24 7.74 -1.04
CA PRO A 74 11.30 6.63 -1.27
C PRO A 74 11.65 5.68 -2.43
N PRO A 75 12.16 6.13 -3.59
CA PRO A 75 12.60 5.23 -4.64
C PRO A 75 13.78 4.31 -4.28
N GLU A 76 14.51 4.62 -3.21
CA GLU A 76 15.67 3.83 -2.79
C GLU A 76 15.30 2.66 -1.87
N LEU A 77 14.06 2.62 -1.34
CA LEU A 77 13.62 1.58 -0.40
C LEU A 77 13.75 0.16 -0.96
N TYR A 78 13.42 -0.04 -2.25
CA TYR A 78 13.64 -1.35 -2.87
C TYR A 78 15.13 -1.76 -2.83
N ARG A 79 16.03 -0.84 -3.19
CA ARG A 79 17.47 -1.11 -3.11
C ARG A 79 17.90 -1.36 -1.67
N GLN A 80 17.37 -0.60 -0.71
CA GLN A 80 17.72 -0.78 0.71
C GLN A 80 17.37 -2.18 1.22
N VAL A 81 16.20 -2.72 0.89
CA VAL A 81 15.84 -4.08 1.31
C VAL A 81 16.59 -5.15 0.52
N ARG A 82 16.80 -4.94 -0.78
CA ARG A 82 17.57 -5.87 -1.60
C ARG A 82 19.02 -6.02 -1.10
N ASP A 83 19.65 -4.90 -0.78
CA ASP A 83 21.08 -4.82 -0.42
C ASP A 83 21.30 -4.96 1.11
N GLY A 84 20.24 -5.20 1.92
CA GLY A 84 20.34 -5.45 3.35
C GLY A 84 20.59 -4.20 4.22
N VAL A 85 20.36 -2.99 3.70
CA VAL A 85 20.41 -1.73 4.48
C VAL A 85 19.25 -1.64 5.47
N ALA A 86 18.09 -2.15 5.08
CA ALA A 86 16.94 -2.38 5.94
C ALA A 86 16.53 -3.86 5.84
N ASP A 87 16.14 -4.48 6.96
CA ASP A 87 15.69 -5.88 6.95
C ASP A 87 14.34 -6.01 6.25
N ILE A 88 13.43 -5.07 6.47
CA ILE A 88 12.07 -5.07 5.91
C ILE A 88 11.77 -3.66 5.38
N VAL A 89 11.08 -3.58 4.25
CA VAL A 89 10.55 -2.30 3.73
C VAL A 89 9.09 -2.41 3.33
N TRP A 90 8.39 -1.28 3.42
CA TRP A 90 7.13 -1.07 2.73
C TRP A 90 7.28 0.08 1.74
N THR A 91 7.06 -0.19 0.45
CA THR A 91 7.30 0.77 -0.64
C THR A 91 6.39 0.53 -1.83
N LEU A 92 6.47 1.41 -2.85
CA LEU A 92 5.80 1.24 -4.14
C LEU A 92 6.78 0.76 -5.21
N PRO A 93 6.53 -0.39 -5.86
CA PRO A 93 7.20 -0.79 -7.11
C PRO A 93 7.20 0.30 -8.19
N GLY A 94 6.13 1.07 -8.30
CA GLY A 94 6.01 2.19 -9.24
C GLY A 94 7.07 3.29 -9.11
N TYR A 95 7.76 3.39 -7.98
CA TYR A 95 8.89 4.32 -7.80
C TYR A 95 10.18 3.85 -8.47
N THR A 96 10.24 2.61 -8.96
CA THR A 96 11.34 2.02 -9.72
C THR A 96 10.83 1.47 -11.07
N PRO A 97 10.45 2.35 -12.01
CA PRO A 97 9.79 1.95 -13.25
C PRO A 97 10.55 0.88 -14.03
N GLY A 98 9.85 -0.13 -14.54
CA GLY A 98 10.41 -1.20 -15.36
C GLY A 98 11.06 -2.36 -14.59
N VAL A 99 11.18 -2.28 -13.26
CA VAL A 99 11.74 -3.37 -12.43
C VAL A 99 10.69 -4.44 -12.13
N PHE A 100 9.42 -4.05 -12.01
CA PHE A 100 8.31 -4.93 -11.59
C PHE A 100 7.19 -5.01 -12.66
N PRO A 101 7.52 -5.41 -13.90
CA PRO A 101 6.59 -5.26 -15.02
C PRO A 101 5.35 -6.14 -14.95
N ARG A 102 5.39 -7.30 -14.22
CA ARG A 102 4.25 -8.21 -14.11
C ARG A 102 3.19 -7.72 -13.15
N SER A 103 3.64 -7.21 -12.00
CA SER A 103 2.74 -6.74 -10.95
C SER A 103 1.91 -5.53 -11.39
N GLU A 104 2.39 -4.73 -12.34
CA GLU A 104 1.66 -3.60 -12.92
C GLU A 104 0.27 -3.97 -13.48
N ALA A 105 0.04 -5.25 -13.87
CA ALA A 105 -1.26 -5.69 -14.36
C ALA A 105 -2.40 -5.39 -13.38
N PHE A 106 -2.13 -5.45 -12.07
CA PHE A 106 -3.12 -5.24 -11.02
C PHE A 106 -3.37 -3.76 -10.67
N GLU A 107 -2.54 -2.83 -11.15
CA GLU A 107 -2.74 -1.40 -10.93
C GLU A 107 -3.41 -0.66 -12.11
N LEU A 108 -3.59 -1.37 -13.23
CA LEU A 108 -4.11 -0.79 -14.47
C LEU A 108 -5.53 -0.24 -14.28
N PRO A 109 -5.88 0.86 -14.97
CA PRO A 109 -7.26 1.32 -15.06
C PRO A 109 -8.14 0.20 -15.67
N THR A 110 -9.40 0.14 -15.29
CA THR A 110 -10.37 -0.88 -15.69
C THR A 110 -10.07 -2.33 -15.27
N VAL A 111 -8.89 -2.61 -14.72
CA VAL A 111 -8.54 -3.87 -14.03
C VAL A 111 -8.88 -3.73 -12.55
N HIS A 112 -8.21 -2.81 -11.83
CA HIS A 112 -8.65 -2.43 -10.49
C HIS A 112 -9.91 -1.56 -10.56
N ARG A 113 -10.92 -1.84 -9.73
CA ARG A 113 -12.23 -1.18 -9.77
C ARG A 113 -12.63 -0.44 -8.48
N GLY A 114 -11.70 -0.18 -7.58
CA GLY A 114 -11.97 0.57 -6.35
C GLY A 114 -12.26 -0.29 -5.13
N ASN A 115 -11.89 -1.57 -5.15
CA ASN A 115 -12.00 -2.48 -4.01
C ASN A 115 -10.62 -3.08 -3.72
N ALA A 116 -9.99 -2.63 -2.63
CA ALA A 116 -8.66 -3.09 -2.24
C ALA A 116 -8.69 -4.54 -1.75
N GLU A 117 -9.72 -4.94 -0.98
CA GLU A 117 -9.82 -6.31 -0.49
C GLU A 117 -9.86 -7.32 -1.64
N ALA A 118 -10.76 -7.10 -2.60
CA ALA A 118 -10.90 -8.00 -3.75
C ALA A 118 -9.62 -8.07 -4.58
N THR A 119 -8.98 -6.92 -4.84
CA THR A 119 -7.75 -6.89 -5.63
C THR A 119 -6.58 -7.53 -4.89
N ASN A 120 -6.46 -7.34 -3.57
CA ASN A 120 -5.42 -7.97 -2.76
C ASN A 120 -5.56 -9.49 -2.73
N LEU A 121 -6.77 -10.02 -2.58
CA LEU A 121 -7.03 -11.46 -2.67
C LEU A 121 -6.71 -12.00 -4.06
N ALA A 122 -7.08 -11.27 -5.12
CA ALA A 122 -6.76 -11.63 -6.49
C ALA A 122 -5.25 -11.66 -6.76
N ILE A 123 -4.47 -10.72 -6.18
CA ILE A 123 -3.01 -10.73 -6.26
C ILE A 123 -2.44 -12.00 -5.64
N GLN A 124 -2.93 -12.42 -4.47
CA GLN A 124 -2.43 -13.63 -3.82
C GLN A 124 -2.79 -14.89 -4.61
N GLU A 125 -4.01 -14.99 -5.14
CA GLU A 125 -4.42 -16.11 -5.99
C GLU A 125 -3.54 -16.25 -7.25
N ASN A 126 -3.12 -15.12 -7.80
CA ASN A 126 -2.29 -15.05 -9.03
C ASN A 126 -0.80 -14.79 -8.74
N PHE A 127 -0.35 -14.93 -7.49
CA PHE A 127 1.01 -14.53 -7.10
C PHE A 127 2.09 -15.24 -7.93
N SER A 128 1.89 -16.49 -8.29
CA SER A 128 2.82 -17.27 -9.13
C SER A 128 3.10 -16.63 -10.49
N LEU A 129 2.14 -15.88 -11.05
CA LEU A 129 2.29 -15.18 -12.33
C LEU A 129 3.18 -13.94 -12.22
N ILE A 130 3.26 -13.33 -11.03
CA ILE A 130 4.03 -12.10 -10.78
C ILE A 130 5.27 -12.31 -9.91
N ALA A 131 5.46 -13.50 -9.34
CA ALA A 131 6.54 -13.80 -8.38
C ALA A 131 7.94 -13.47 -8.90
N LYS A 132 8.17 -13.58 -10.23
CA LYS A 132 9.45 -13.26 -10.85
C LYS A 132 9.89 -11.80 -10.66
N ASP A 133 8.95 -10.89 -10.46
CA ASP A 133 9.24 -9.48 -10.19
C ASP A 133 9.94 -9.30 -8.82
N PHE A 134 9.71 -10.22 -7.89
CA PHE A 134 10.16 -10.12 -6.50
C PHE A 134 11.28 -11.10 -6.14
N LYS A 135 11.96 -11.67 -7.14
CA LYS A 135 12.98 -12.74 -6.96
C LYS A 135 14.15 -12.34 -6.06
N ASP A 136 14.47 -11.05 -5.99
CA ASP A 136 15.63 -10.52 -5.26
C ASP A 136 15.32 -10.14 -3.80
N VAL A 137 14.08 -10.33 -3.36
CA VAL A 137 13.61 -10.10 -1.99
C VAL A 137 12.74 -11.27 -1.52
N HIS A 138 12.41 -11.32 -0.23
CA HIS A 138 11.38 -12.21 0.30
C HIS A 138 10.07 -11.43 0.46
N PRO A 139 9.04 -11.63 -0.40
CA PRO A 139 7.78 -10.91 -0.32
C PRO A 139 6.99 -11.33 0.92
N ILE A 140 6.59 -10.35 1.75
CA ILE A 140 5.67 -10.57 2.87
C ILE A 140 4.23 -10.34 2.37
N LEU A 141 3.99 -9.22 1.69
CA LEU A 141 2.69 -8.93 1.10
C LEU A 141 2.84 -8.01 -0.11
N ILE A 142 2.26 -8.42 -1.23
CA ILE A 142 2.05 -7.55 -2.38
C ILE A 142 0.57 -7.18 -2.39
N HIS A 143 0.28 -5.87 -2.39
CA HIS A 143 -1.08 -5.38 -2.22
C HIS A 143 -1.32 -4.04 -2.94
N VAL A 144 -2.56 -3.59 -2.96
CA VAL A 144 -2.97 -2.27 -3.47
C VAL A 144 -3.73 -1.48 -2.40
N HIS A 145 -3.94 -0.19 -2.64
CA HIS A 145 -4.94 0.63 -1.95
C HIS A 145 -6.29 0.62 -2.70
N ALA A 146 -7.31 1.29 -2.17
CA ALA A 146 -8.68 1.30 -2.73
C ALA A 146 -8.83 1.96 -4.11
N GLY A 147 -7.75 2.48 -4.67
CA GLY A 147 -7.70 3.09 -6.00
C GLY A 147 -7.56 4.61 -5.96
N ASN A 148 -7.08 5.15 -7.09
CA ASN A 148 -6.86 6.59 -7.23
C ASN A 148 -8.16 7.34 -7.52
N ALA A 149 -8.37 8.45 -6.82
CA ALA A 149 -9.25 9.53 -7.20
C ALA A 149 -8.44 10.64 -7.88
N LEU A 150 -9.10 11.53 -8.61
CA LEU A 150 -8.50 12.76 -9.11
C LEU A 150 -8.70 13.86 -8.07
N HIS A 151 -7.62 14.45 -7.58
CA HIS A 151 -7.66 15.62 -6.71
C HIS A 151 -7.11 16.82 -7.46
N THR A 152 -7.87 17.94 -7.51
CA THR A 152 -7.46 19.14 -8.24
C THR A 152 -7.49 20.38 -7.34
N VAL A 153 -6.54 21.30 -7.56
CA VAL A 153 -6.41 22.53 -6.78
C VAL A 153 -7.60 23.45 -6.99
N SER A 154 -8.01 23.69 -8.25
CA SER A 154 -9.00 24.73 -8.57
C SER A 154 -9.99 24.36 -9.66
N LYS A 155 -9.71 23.35 -10.48
CA LYS A 155 -10.57 22.98 -11.62
C LYS A 155 -11.46 21.79 -11.29
N SER A 156 -12.76 21.95 -11.47
CA SER A 156 -13.72 20.86 -11.44
C SER A 156 -13.54 19.97 -12.67
N ILE A 157 -13.50 18.65 -12.49
CA ILE A 157 -13.40 17.67 -13.56
C ILE A 157 -14.72 16.91 -13.66
N LEU A 158 -15.46 17.12 -14.73
CA LEU A 158 -16.74 16.47 -15.03
C LEU A 158 -16.63 15.59 -16.28
N SER A 159 -15.59 15.76 -17.07
CA SER A 159 -15.33 15.02 -18.31
C SER A 159 -13.84 14.88 -18.58
N VAL A 160 -13.47 14.02 -19.53
CA VAL A 160 -12.07 13.89 -19.99
C VAL A 160 -11.53 15.20 -20.58
N ALA A 161 -12.38 16.02 -21.19
CA ALA A 161 -11.94 17.31 -21.76
C ALA A 161 -11.43 18.27 -20.68
N ASP A 162 -11.93 18.18 -19.45
CA ASP A 162 -11.55 19.06 -18.35
C ASP A 162 -10.14 18.84 -17.83
N VAL A 163 -9.57 17.63 -18.04
CA VAL A 163 -8.19 17.32 -17.62
C VAL A 163 -7.14 17.75 -18.64
N LYS A 164 -7.55 18.09 -19.86
CA LYS A 164 -6.63 18.42 -20.96
C LYS A 164 -5.73 19.61 -20.59
N GLY A 165 -4.41 19.42 -20.78
CA GLY A 165 -3.39 20.42 -20.54
C GLY A 165 -3.05 20.68 -19.06
N LEU A 166 -3.72 20.00 -18.12
CA LEU A 166 -3.37 20.08 -16.69
C LEU A 166 -2.18 19.17 -16.36
N LYS A 167 -1.47 19.52 -15.30
CA LYS A 167 -0.35 18.76 -14.75
C LYS A 167 -0.80 17.91 -13.57
N PHE A 168 -0.71 16.59 -13.71
CA PHE A 168 -1.10 15.66 -12.64
C PHE A 168 0.06 14.84 -12.11
N ARG A 169 0.18 14.80 -10.79
CA ARG A 169 1.10 13.87 -10.13
C ARG A 169 0.62 12.43 -10.29
N THR A 170 1.57 11.53 -10.53
CA THR A 170 1.34 10.09 -10.51
C THR A 170 2.48 9.35 -9.80
N PRO A 171 2.22 8.17 -9.17
CA PRO A 171 3.26 7.35 -8.56
C PRO A 171 3.96 6.39 -9.53
N SER A 172 3.37 6.09 -10.70
CA SER A 172 3.80 5.00 -11.57
C SER A 172 3.77 5.37 -13.05
N ARG A 173 4.45 4.57 -13.88
CA ARG A 173 4.44 4.75 -15.34
C ARG A 173 3.09 4.44 -15.96
N THR A 174 2.33 3.49 -15.44
CA THR A 174 0.97 3.16 -15.90
C THR A 174 0.02 4.32 -15.65
N GLY A 175 0.13 4.96 -14.48
CA GLY A 175 -0.58 6.21 -14.20
C GLY A 175 -0.13 7.36 -15.10
N ALA A 176 1.16 7.45 -15.45
CA ALA A 176 1.63 8.44 -16.40
C ALA A 176 1.04 8.23 -17.80
N TRP A 177 0.95 7.00 -18.27
CA TRP A 177 0.31 6.69 -19.55
C TRP A 177 -1.18 7.06 -19.55
N MET A 178 -1.87 6.83 -18.44
CA MET A 178 -3.28 7.20 -18.28
C MET A 178 -3.48 8.72 -18.37
N ILE A 179 -2.67 9.49 -17.63
CA ILE A 179 -2.71 10.96 -17.65
C ILE A 179 -2.42 11.49 -19.06
N GLN A 180 -1.42 10.93 -19.76
CA GLN A 180 -1.12 11.28 -21.15
C GLN A 180 -2.27 10.97 -22.11
N ALA A 181 -2.92 9.81 -21.92
CA ALA A 181 -4.05 9.41 -22.74
C ALA A 181 -5.27 10.33 -22.56
N TRP A 182 -5.42 10.97 -21.40
CA TRP A 182 -6.41 12.02 -21.15
C TRP A 182 -6.03 13.38 -21.78
N GLY A 183 -4.83 13.52 -22.35
CA GLY A 183 -4.31 14.77 -22.88
C GLY A 183 -3.74 15.72 -21.83
N ALA A 184 -3.41 15.22 -20.65
CA ALA A 184 -2.78 15.94 -19.56
C ALA A 184 -1.27 15.61 -19.47
N GLU A 185 -0.54 16.37 -18.66
CA GLU A 185 0.90 16.22 -18.43
C GLU A 185 1.16 15.41 -17.13
N PRO A 186 1.79 14.23 -17.20
CA PRO A 186 2.14 13.48 -16.01
C PRO A 186 3.41 14.00 -15.34
N VAL A 187 3.37 14.13 -14.01
CA VAL A 187 4.52 14.48 -13.18
C VAL A 187 4.76 13.33 -12.18
N GLY A 188 5.79 12.52 -12.44
CA GLY A 188 6.19 11.41 -11.57
C GLY A 188 6.86 11.93 -10.31
N MET A 189 6.30 11.62 -9.13
CA MET A 189 6.95 11.93 -7.86
C MET A 189 6.45 11.04 -6.72
N PRO A 190 7.32 10.77 -5.70
CA PRO A 190 6.90 10.13 -4.47
C PRO A 190 5.87 10.97 -3.71
N ILE A 191 4.95 10.30 -3.01
CA ILE A 191 3.82 10.97 -2.35
C ILE A 191 4.22 12.00 -1.28
N PRO A 192 5.34 11.87 -0.53
CA PRO A 192 5.73 12.91 0.43
C PRO A 192 6.05 14.27 -0.19
N ALA A 193 6.37 14.31 -1.49
CA ALA A 193 6.64 15.56 -2.21
C ALA A 193 5.36 16.28 -2.68
N LEU A 194 4.22 15.57 -2.70
CA LEU A 194 2.95 16.06 -3.25
C LEU A 194 2.45 17.37 -2.59
N PRO A 195 2.40 17.51 -1.25
CA PRO A 195 1.88 18.73 -0.63
C PRO A 195 2.64 19.99 -1.07
N GLN A 196 3.97 19.89 -1.17
CA GLN A 196 4.79 21.00 -1.61
C GLN A 196 4.57 21.32 -3.09
N ALA A 197 4.43 20.32 -3.95
CA ALA A 197 4.21 20.51 -5.37
C ALA A 197 2.86 21.20 -5.65
N LEU A 198 1.78 20.79 -4.94
CA LEU A 198 0.47 21.45 -5.01
C LEU A 198 0.53 22.88 -4.48
N SER A 199 1.13 23.11 -3.31
CA SER A 199 1.21 24.43 -2.67
C SER A 199 2.01 25.45 -3.51
N LYS A 200 3.02 24.99 -4.27
CA LYS A 200 3.83 25.85 -5.15
C LYS A 200 3.23 26.03 -6.55
N GLY A 201 2.09 25.38 -6.86
CA GLY A 201 1.50 25.43 -8.19
C GLY A 201 2.33 24.72 -9.28
N ASN A 202 3.23 23.80 -8.90
CA ASN A 202 4.01 23.03 -9.86
C ASN A 202 3.17 21.98 -10.60
N ILE A 203 2.03 21.61 -10.03
CA ILE A 203 1.03 20.68 -10.55
C ILE A 203 -0.38 21.21 -10.24
N ASP A 204 -1.34 20.86 -11.09
CA ASP A 204 -2.75 21.25 -10.96
C ASP A 204 -3.56 20.24 -10.15
N GLY A 205 -3.04 19.04 -10.01
CA GLY A 205 -3.72 17.96 -9.28
C GLY A 205 -2.89 16.69 -9.15
N ALA A 206 -3.52 15.63 -8.66
CA ALA A 206 -2.86 14.36 -8.43
C ALA A 206 -3.81 13.16 -8.50
N LEU A 207 -3.27 12.01 -8.93
CA LEU A 207 -3.85 10.69 -8.70
C LEU A 207 -3.42 10.21 -7.31
N VAL A 208 -4.39 10.10 -6.38
CA VAL A 208 -4.18 9.73 -4.97
C VAL A 208 -5.44 9.07 -4.43
N PRO A 209 -5.38 8.06 -3.56
CA PRO A 209 -6.56 7.53 -2.86
C PRO A 209 -7.08 8.52 -1.81
N PHE A 210 -8.36 8.45 -1.47
CA PHE A 210 -8.93 9.33 -0.45
C PHE A 210 -8.34 9.11 0.95
N GLU A 211 -7.85 7.91 1.25
CA GLU A 211 -7.23 7.62 2.55
C GLU A 211 -6.01 8.51 2.84
N MET A 212 -5.40 9.09 1.80
CA MET A 212 -4.27 10.02 1.93
C MET A 212 -4.68 11.48 2.13
N VAL A 213 -5.97 11.80 2.07
CA VAL A 213 -6.46 13.17 2.29
C VAL A 213 -6.08 13.68 3.68
N ALA A 214 -6.34 12.89 4.72
CA ALA A 214 -6.01 13.27 6.10
C ALA A 214 -4.49 13.35 6.37
N PRO A 215 -3.68 12.32 6.06
CA PRO A 215 -2.25 12.34 6.33
C PRO A 215 -1.48 13.47 5.63
N LEU A 216 -1.89 13.82 4.40
CA LEU A 216 -1.26 14.85 3.59
C LEU A 216 -1.96 16.22 3.67
N LYS A 217 -3.09 16.29 4.40
CA LYS A 217 -3.94 17.49 4.48
C LYS A 217 -4.37 17.99 3.09
N LEU A 218 -4.69 17.07 2.18
CA LEU A 218 -5.05 17.42 0.79
C LEU A 218 -6.28 18.30 0.73
N GLN A 219 -7.23 18.18 1.64
CA GLN A 219 -8.42 19.04 1.77
C GLN A 219 -8.09 20.53 2.00
N GLN A 220 -6.85 20.86 2.33
CA GLN A 220 -6.36 22.25 2.43
C GLN A 220 -5.66 22.72 1.14
N LEU A 221 -5.32 21.81 0.24
CA LEU A 221 -4.53 22.05 -0.95
C LEU A 221 -5.32 21.83 -2.24
N THR A 222 -6.42 21.07 -2.19
CA THR A 222 -7.26 20.75 -3.34
C THR A 222 -8.72 21.13 -3.05
N LYS A 223 -9.39 21.68 -4.05
CA LYS A 223 -10.80 22.05 -3.95
C LYS A 223 -11.71 20.88 -4.32
N TYR A 224 -11.33 20.14 -5.37
CA TYR A 224 -12.16 19.07 -5.91
C TYR A 224 -11.48 17.71 -5.78
N SER A 225 -12.29 16.69 -5.48
CA SER A 225 -11.89 15.29 -5.52
C SER A 225 -12.92 14.51 -6.32
N VAL A 226 -12.49 13.73 -7.30
CA VAL A 226 -13.36 13.13 -8.31
C VAL A 226 -13.21 11.61 -8.33
N GLU A 227 -14.35 10.91 -8.32
CA GLU A 227 -14.45 9.46 -8.48
C GLU A 227 -15.56 9.10 -9.50
N GLY A 228 -15.67 7.84 -9.90
CA GLY A 228 -16.77 7.38 -10.74
C GLY A 228 -18.09 7.31 -9.98
N ALA A 229 -19.23 7.33 -10.68
CA ALA A 229 -20.57 7.30 -10.11
C ALA A 229 -20.83 6.10 -9.19
N ASP A 230 -20.25 4.95 -9.50
CA ASP A 230 -20.29 3.70 -8.76
C ASP A 230 -19.18 3.58 -7.71
N LYS A 231 -18.54 4.69 -7.34
CA LYS A 231 -17.34 4.77 -6.51
C LYS A 231 -16.11 4.13 -7.16
N SER A 232 -16.15 3.83 -8.45
CA SER A 232 -15.00 3.31 -9.19
C SER A 232 -13.85 4.32 -9.23
N ARG A 233 -12.63 3.82 -9.47
CA ARG A 233 -11.39 4.56 -9.38
C ARG A 233 -10.67 4.61 -10.73
N PHE A 234 -9.62 5.43 -10.78
CA PHE A 234 -8.74 5.61 -11.93
C PHE A 234 -7.46 4.80 -11.71
N GLY A 235 -7.55 3.47 -11.78
CA GLY A 235 -6.46 2.58 -11.41
C GLY A 235 -6.08 2.64 -9.93
N THR A 236 -4.97 2.02 -9.58
CA THR A 236 -4.44 2.00 -8.20
C THR A 236 -2.92 2.09 -8.21
N ALA A 237 -2.25 1.76 -7.12
CA ALA A 237 -0.82 1.54 -7.07
C ALA A 237 -0.51 0.24 -6.32
N ILE A 238 0.45 -0.52 -6.84
CA ILE A 238 1.00 -1.70 -6.17
C ILE A 238 1.93 -1.26 -5.05
N PHE A 239 1.81 -1.91 -3.91
CA PHE A 239 2.75 -1.84 -2.80
C PHE A 239 3.47 -3.16 -2.63
N MET A 240 4.73 -3.05 -2.25
CA MET A 240 5.57 -4.15 -1.85
C MET A 240 5.92 -4.01 -0.36
N PHE A 241 5.51 -4.99 0.43
CA PHE A 241 5.99 -5.24 1.78
C PHE A 241 6.86 -6.47 1.71
N ALA A 242 8.17 -6.30 1.90
CA ALA A 242 9.14 -7.36 1.65
C ALA A 242 10.32 -7.30 2.61
N MET A 243 10.92 -8.47 2.86
CA MET A 243 12.11 -8.65 3.68
C MET A 243 13.34 -8.89 2.79
N ASN A 244 14.50 -8.49 3.27
CA ASN A 244 15.78 -8.89 2.66
C ASN A 244 15.90 -10.41 2.62
N LYS A 245 16.24 -10.95 1.45
CA LYS A 245 16.24 -12.40 1.21
C LYS A 245 17.25 -13.15 2.06
N ASP A 246 18.46 -12.61 2.19
CA ASP A 246 19.54 -13.24 2.96
C ASP A 246 19.23 -13.16 4.46
N ARG A 247 18.65 -12.03 4.89
CA ARG A 247 18.21 -11.87 6.28
C ARG A 247 17.10 -12.87 6.65
N TYR A 248 16.10 -13.07 5.76
CA TYR A 248 15.08 -14.11 5.93
C TYR A 248 15.71 -15.51 6.01
N ASN A 249 16.60 -15.83 5.07
CA ASN A 249 17.26 -17.13 5.04
C ASN A 249 18.15 -17.40 6.28
N SER A 250 18.64 -16.36 6.94
CA SER A 250 19.47 -16.45 8.16
C SER A 250 18.65 -16.70 9.43
N LEU A 251 17.31 -16.58 9.37
CA LEU A 251 16.44 -16.84 10.52
C LEU A 251 16.39 -18.36 10.82
N PRO A 252 16.28 -18.76 12.10
CA PRO A 252 15.90 -20.12 12.47
C PRO A 252 14.60 -20.54 11.78
N ALA A 253 14.50 -21.82 11.41
CA ALA A 253 13.38 -22.34 10.60
C ALA A 253 11.99 -22.13 11.26
N ASP A 254 11.91 -22.15 12.57
CA ASP A 254 10.68 -21.85 13.30
C ASP A 254 10.30 -20.35 13.25
N LEU A 255 11.29 -19.45 13.23
CA LEU A 255 11.06 -18.01 13.05
C LEU A 255 10.76 -17.64 11.60
N GLN A 256 11.32 -18.36 10.61
CA GLN A 256 10.88 -18.24 9.20
C GLN A 256 9.38 -18.55 9.09
N LYS A 257 8.91 -19.64 9.74
CA LYS A 257 7.48 -19.98 9.77
C LYS A 257 6.61 -18.90 10.42
N VAL A 258 7.12 -18.18 11.42
CA VAL A 258 6.39 -17.05 12.01
C VAL A 258 6.19 -15.95 10.95
N ILE A 259 7.22 -15.60 10.18
CA ILE A 259 7.11 -14.65 9.08
C ILE A 259 6.13 -15.16 8.03
N ASP A 260 6.27 -16.40 7.56
CA ASP A 260 5.44 -16.97 6.50
C ASP A 260 3.96 -17.05 6.89
N ASN A 261 3.65 -17.45 8.14
CA ASN A 261 2.29 -17.49 8.68
C ASN A 261 1.66 -16.09 8.77
N ASN A 262 2.48 -15.04 8.79
CA ASN A 262 2.07 -13.64 8.82
C ASN A 262 2.33 -12.95 7.46
N SER A 263 2.25 -13.69 6.37
CA SER A 263 2.49 -13.22 5.01
C SER A 263 1.33 -13.59 4.06
N GLY A 264 1.31 -12.99 2.88
CA GLY A 264 0.46 -13.36 1.77
C GLY A 264 -1.04 -13.30 2.07
N ALA A 265 -1.74 -14.39 1.78
CA ALA A 265 -3.20 -14.47 1.84
C ALA A 265 -3.78 -14.17 3.23
N ASN A 266 -3.04 -14.47 4.30
CA ASN A 266 -3.50 -14.23 5.67
C ASN A 266 -3.68 -12.74 6.00
N TRP A 267 -2.97 -11.86 5.30
CA TRP A 267 -3.04 -10.41 5.51
C TRP A 267 -3.70 -9.66 4.35
N ALA A 268 -3.82 -10.25 3.18
CA ALA A 268 -4.34 -9.59 1.97
C ALA A 268 -5.75 -9.03 2.16
N GLY A 269 -6.70 -9.86 2.62
CA GLY A 269 -8.07 -9.43 2.90
C GLY A 269 -8.14 -8.39 4.04
N PRO A 270 -7.62 -8.69 5.25
CA PRO A 270 -7.61 -7.74 6.36
C PRO A 270 -7.03 -6.37 6.00
N ILE A 271 -5.93 -6.33 5.27
CA ILE A 271 -5.32 -5.06 4.84
C ILE A 271 -6.15 -4.35 3.77
N GLY A 272 -6.75 -5.09 2.83
CA GLY A 272 -7.68 -4.50 1.88
C GLY A 272 -8.83 -3.78 2.58
N LYS A 273 -9.45 -4.41 3.58
CA LYS A 273 -10.51 -3.78 4.41
C LYS A 273 -10.03 -2.51 5.12
N VAL A 274 -8.77 -2.48 5.58
CA VAL A 274 -8.20 -1.26 6.19
C VAL A 274 -8.15 -0.13 5.17
N TRP A 275 -7.73 -0.40 3.93
CA TRP A 275 -7.69 0.61 2.89
C TRP A 275 -9.09 1.09 2.51
N ASP A 276 -10.01 0.18 2.23
CA ASP A 276 -11.39 0.51 1.84
C ASP A 276 -12.12 1.31 2.92
N ALA A 277 -11.94 0.97 4.20
CA ALA A 277 -12.56 1.69 5.32
C ALA A 277 -12.00 3.11 5.54
N ASN A 278 -10.76 3.41 5.13
CA ASN A 278 -10.19 4.75 5.30
C ASN A 278 -10.58 5.72 4.17
N GLU A 279 -11.12 5.24 3.05
CA GLU A 279 -11.58 6.07 1.93
C GLU A 279 -12.70 7.02 2.37
N GLU A 280 -13.68 6.53 3.13
CA GLU A 280 -14.84 7.32 3.54
C GLU A 280 -14.44 8.50 4.44
N LEU A 281 -13.48 8.31 5.35
CA LEU A 281 -12.95 9.39 6.17
C LEU A 281 -12.32 10.50 5.31
N GLY A 282 -11.55 10.12 4.30
CA GLY A 282 -10.94 11.08 3.38
C GLY A 282 -11.97 11.88 2.59
N LYS A 283 -13.05 11.23 2.09
CA LYS A 283 -14.16 11.90 1.41
C LYS A 283 -14.85 12.89 2.32
N GLN A 284 -15.19 12.49 3.54
CA GLN A 284 -15.84 13.37 4.51
C GLN A 284 -14.98 14.60 4.85
N LEU A 285 -13.67 14.42 5.01
CA LEU A 285 -12.76 15.53 5.26
C LEU A 285 -12.71 16.50 4.08
N GLN A 286 -12.67 15.97 2.85
CA GLN A 286 -12.72 16.79 1.64
C GLN A 286 -14.03 17.57 1.53
N ALA A 287 -15.17 16.89 1.68
CA ALA A 287 -16.49 17.51 1.56
C ALA A 287 -16.78 18.58 2.65
N LYS A 288 -16.21 18.40 3.85
CA LYS A 288 -16.37 19.35 4.98
C LYS A 288 -15.36 20.50 4.94
N SER A 289 -14.37 20.47 4.07
CA SER A 289 -13.38 21.53 3.96
C SER A 289 -13.97 22.79 3.32
N LYS A 290 -13.44 23.97 3.64
CA LYS A 290 -13.92 25.24 3.09
C LYS A 290 -13.79 25.27 1.57
N GLY A 291 -14.94 25.19 0.87
CA GLY A 291 -14.99 25.15 -0.59
C GLY A 291 -14.58 23.81 -1.19
N GLY A 292 -14.44 22.77 -0.37
CA GLY A 292 -14.13 21.42 -0.84
C GLY A 292 -15.37 20.70 -1.38
N GLU A 293 -15.18 19.91 -2.42
CA GLU A 293 -16.23 19.15 -3.08
C GLU A 293 -15.74 17.77 -3.48
N VAL A 294 -16.58 16.76 -3.30
CA VAL A 294 -16.39 15.40 -3.82
C VAL A 294 -17.37 15.20 -4.97
N ILE A 295 -16.87 15.00 -6.15
CA ILE A 295 -17.62 14.84 -7.40
C ILE A 295 -17.68 13.36 -7.76
N ALA A 296 -18.89 12.83 -7.92
CA ALA A 296 -19.13 11.54 -8.57
C ALA A 296 -19.44 11.80 -10.05
N LEU A 297 -18.59 11.31 -10.94
CA LEU A 297 -18.81 11.41 -12.39
C LEU A 297 -20.10 10.65 -12.76
N ASP A 298 -20.90 11.19 -13.66
CA ASP A 298 -22.01 10.45 -14.22
C ASP A 298 -21.52 9.22 -15.04
N ALA A 299 -22.45 8.34 -15.37
CA ALA A 299 -22.15 7.08 -16.06
C ALA A 299 -21.50 7.31 -17.44
N LYS A 300 -21.87 8.36 -18.16
CA LYS A 300 -21.30 8.70 -19.46
C LYS A 300 -19.84 9.15 -19.31
N ALA A 301 -19.58 10.11 -18.46
CA ALA A 301 -18.23 10.61 -18.22
C ALA A 301 -17.31 9.46 -17.73
N LYS A 302 -17.81 8.62 -16.82
CA LYS A 302 -17.04 7.44 -16.36
C LYS A 302 -16.72 6.48 -17.50
N THR A 303 -17.68 6.20 -18.39
CA THR A 303 -17.46 5.36 -19.57
C THR A 303 -16.41 5.95 -20.51
N ASP A 304 -16.42 7.27 -20.70
CA ASP A 304 -15.41 7.97 -21.52
C ASP A 304 -14.01 7.81 -20.92
N PHE A 305 -13.85 7.98 -19.60
CA PHE A 305 -12.59 7.72 -18.88
C PHE A 305 -12.15 6.25 -18.97
N ASP A 306 -13.08 5.30 -18.83
CA ASP A 306 -12.78 3.86 -18.91
C ASP A 306 -12.37 3.43 -20.32
N SER A 307 -12.99 4.00 -21.36
CA SER A 307 -12.62 3.73 -22.74
C SER A 307 -11.16 4.13 -23.02
N ILE A 308 -10.73 5.29 -22.47
CA ILE A 308 -9.33 5.70 -22.55
C ILE A 308 -8.45 4.81 -21.66
N GLY A 309 -8.95 4.43 -20.47
CA GLY A 309 -8.27 3.48 -19.60
C GLY A 309 -7.98 2.14 -20.28
N GLN A 310 -8.89 1.66 -21.12
CA GLN A 310 -8.67 0.42 -21.90
C GLN A 310 -7.50 0.57 -22.88
N LEU A 311 -7.30 1.73 -23.50
CA LEU A 311 -6.13 1.97 -24.36
C LEU A 311 -4.81 1.85 -23.58
N VAL A 312 -4.81 2.21 -22.29
CA VAL A 312 -3.64 2.03 -21.42
C VAL A 312 -3.40 0.55 -21.12
N VAL A 313 -4.46 -0.22 -20.92
CA VAL A 313 -4.35 -1.69 -20.76
C VAL A 313 -3.76 -2.32 -22.01
N ASP A 314 -4.27 -1.96 -23.19
CA ASP A 314 -3.79 -2.48 -24.47
C ASP A 314 -2.31 -2.12 -24.70
N LYS A 315 -1.93 -0.87 -24.39
CA LYS A 315 -0.51 -0.45 -24.42
C LYS A 315 0.34 -1.27 -23.47
N TRP A 316 -0.15 -1.53 -22.24
CA TRP A 316 0.59 -2.32 -21.27
C TRP A 316 0.79 -3.77 -21.75
N ILE A 317 -0.23 -4.39 -22.37
CA ILE A 317 -0.13 -5.74 -22.96
C ILE A 317 0.99 -5.79 -24.00
N VAL A 318 1.09 -4.77 -24.87
CA VAL A 318 2.17 -4.68 -25.87
C VAL A 318 3.53 -4.51 -25.20
N GLU A 319 3.63 -3.65 -24.19
CA GLU A 319 4.89 -3.43 -23.44
C GLU A 319 5.31 -4.68 -22.66
N ALA A 320 4.37 -5.46 -22.11
CA ALA A 320 4.63 -6.69 -21.37
C ALA A 320 5.39 -7.73 -22.21
N ASN A 321 5.13 -7.77 -23.52
CA ASN A 321 5.83 -8.68 -24.45
C ASN A 321 7.35 -8.44 -24.47
N LYS A 322 7.82 -7.19 -24.23
CA LYS A 322 9.25 -6.88 -24.16
C LYS A 322 9.95 -7.57 -22.99
N PHE A 323 9.20 -7.98 -21.98
CA PHE A 323 9.66 -8.72 -20.81
C PHE A 323 9.32 -10.21 -20.87
N SER A 324 8.92 -10.72 -22.04
CA SER A 324 8.43 -12.10 -22.22
C SER A 324 7.30 -12.46 -21.26
N ILE A 325 6.34 -11.52 -21.12
CA ILE A 325 5.14 -11.69 -20.32
C ILE A 325 3.95 -11.82 -21.27
N ASP A 326 3.13 -12.87 -21.10
CA ASP A 326 1.81 -12.92 -21.72
C ASP A 326 0.89 -11.92 -21.00
N GLY A 327 0.93 -10.66 -21.45
CA GLY A 327 0.18 -9.56 -20.84
C GLY A 327 -1.34 -9.78 -20.94
N ALA A 328 -1.81 -10.34 -22.04
CA ALA A 328 -3.24 -10.58 -22.23
C ALA A 328 -3.77 -11.65 -21.25
N ALA A 329 -3.05 -12.76 -21.09
CA ALA A 329 -3.41 -13.81 -20.14
C ALA A 329 -3.36 -13.27 -18.69
N LEU A 330 -2.35 -12.46 -18.35
CA LEU A 330 -2.21 -11.91 -17.01
C LEU A 330 -3.34 -10.91 -16.68
N VAL A 331 -3.68 -10.00 -17.58
CA VAL A 331 -4.83 -9.08 -17.40
C VAL A 331 -6.14 -9.86 -17.28
N LYS A 332 -6.34 -10.89 -18.10
CA LYS A 332 -7.53 -11.75 -18.02
C LYS A 332 -7.63 -12.44 -16.66
N ALA A 333 -6.53 -13.01 -16.15
CA ALA A 333 -6.48 -13.66 -14.85
C ALA A 333 -6.75 -12.65 -13.72
N ALA A 334 -6.12 -11.47 -13.76
CA ALA A 334 -6.33 -10.42 -12.78
C ALA A 334 -7.81 -9.99 -12.70
N ARG A 335 -8.44 -9.69 -13.84
CA ARG A 335 -9.87 -9.33 -13.92
C ARG A 335 -10.78 -10.43 -13.37
N ALA A 336 -10.58 -11.68 -13.80
CA ALA A 336 -11.40 -12.81 -13.37
C ALA A 336 -11.35 -13.01 -11.85
N SER A 337 -10.16 -12.91 -11.25
CA SER A 337 -9.99 -13.05 -9.80
C SER A 337 -10.55 -11.86 -9.04
N ILE A 338 -10.36 -10.62 -9.52
CA ILE A 338 -10.96 -9.43 -8.91
C ILE A 338 -12.49 -9.53 -8.94
N ASP A 339 -13.09 -9.90 -10.07
CA ASP A 339 -14.54 -10.10 -10.21
C ASP A 339 -15.05 -11.20 -9.27
N LYS A 340 -14.29 -12.28 -9.06
CA LYS A 340 -14.60 -13.37 -8.11
C LYS A 340 -14.70 -12.86 -6.67
N TYR A 341 -13.77 -12.01 -6.25
CA TYR A 341 -13.69 -11.51 -4.87
C TYR A 341 -14.49 -10.22 -4.63
N SER A 342 -15.06 -9.60 -5.67
CA SER A 342 -15.90 -8.39 -5.56
C SER A 342 -17.39 -8.67 -5.35
N LYS A 343 -17.78 -9.96 -5.25
CA LYS A 343 -19.18 -10.41 -5.09
C LYS A 343 -19.63 -10.37 -3.64
#